data_e062bd9944d56b3a42dc1010fd1d6781
#
_entry.id   e062bd9944d56b3a42dc1010fd1d6781
#
_cell.length_a   1.000
_cell.length_b   1.000
_cell.length_c   1.000
_cell.angle_alpha   90.00
_cell.angle_beta   90.00
_cell.angle_gamma   90.00
#
_symmetry.space_group_name_H-M   'P 1'
#
loop_
_entity.id
_entity.type
_entity.pdbx_description
1 polymer ?
#
loop_
_entity_poly.entity_id
_entity_poly.type
_entity_poly.pdbx_seq_one_letter_code
_entity_poly.pdbx_strand_id
1 'polypeptide(L)'
;MRKLITLSLIAAAALAPASAMAQTRELNRDRQDIRQEQRELNRAQRYGDRRDVREERRDVRDARQEYREDWRDYRRSHAAQYRRGHWNAPFRYQRFSVGSRLTPSYYSQRYYIANPAYYRLPPAHAGTRWVRHYDDVLLVNVRTGRVVQVIRGFYW
;
A
#
# COMPACT_ATOMS: atom_id res chain seq x y z
N MET A 1 57.37 -19.58 21.42
CA MET A 1 56.70 -19.46 20.10
C MET A 1 55.21 -19.19 20.31
N ARG A 2 54.78 -17.93 20.27
CA ARG A 2 53.41 -17.54 20.49
C ARG A 2 52.75 -17.37 19.12
N LYS A 3 51.75 -18.22 18.81
CA LYS A 3 50.97 -18.13 17.58
C LYS A 3 49.84 -17.10 17.82
N LEU A 4 49.89 -15.96 17.14
CA LEU A 4 48.82 -14.99 17.07
C LEU A 4 47.77 -15.50 16.08
N ILE A 5 46.57 -15.81 16.56
CA ILE A 5 45.41 -16.11 15.71
C ILE A 5 44.72 -14.79 15.46
N THR A 6 44.83 -14.24 14.25
CA THR A 6 44.08 -13.09 13.79
C THR A 6 42.68 -13.54 13.40
N LEU A 7 41.70 -13.16 14.21
CA LEU A 7 40.27 -13.35 13.91
C LEU A 7 39.82 -12.28 12.88
N SER A 8 39.70 -12.69 11.63
CA SER A 8 39.11 -11.82 10.59
C SER A 8 37.60 -11.76 10.74
N LEU A 9 37.09 -10.61 11.21
CA LEU A 9 35.67 -10.32 11.24
C LEU A 9 35.21 -9.99 9.80
N ILE A 10 34.55 -10.94 9.13
CA ILE A 10 33.88 -10.68 7.84
C ILE A 10 32.56 -10.01 8.16
N ALA A 11 32.51 -8.70 8.01
CA ALA A 11 31.25 -7.95 8.02
C ALA A 11 30.51 -8.25 6.71
N ALA A 12 29.52 -9.15 6.76
CA ALA A 12 28.57 -9.38 5.68
C ALA A 12 27.65 -8.15 5.57
N ALA A 13 28.06 -7.18 4.77
CA ALA A 13 27.15 -6.10 4.34
C ALA A 13 26.03 -6.74 3.52
N ALA A 14 24.82 -6.78 4.05
CA ALA A 14 23.63 -7.20 3.33
C ALA A 14 23.33 -6.17 2.23
N LEU A 15 23.90 -6.37 1.05
CA LEU A 15 23.53 -5.64 -0.16
C LEU A 15 22.09 -5.98 -0.50
N ALA A 16 21.17 -5.07 -0.24
CA ALA A 16 19.81 -5.18 -0.76
C ALA A 16 19.90 -5.35 -2.29
N PRO A 17 19.26 -6.36 -2.88
CA PRO A 17 19.38 -6.60 -4.31
C PRO A 17 18.93 -5.35 -5.09
N ALA A 18 19.70 -4.94 -6.09
CA ALA A 18 19.44 -3.75 -6.90
C ALA A 18 18.01 -3.74 -7.50
N SER A 19 17.45 -4.92 -7.75
CA SER A 19 16.06 -5.13 -8.18
C SER A 19 15.02 -4.59 -7.19
N ALA A 20 15.21 -4.77 -5.89
CA ALA A 20 14.26 -4.30 -4.87
C ALA A 20 14.24 -2.76 -4.79
N MET A 21 15.39 -2.12 -5.02
CA MET A 21 15.46 -0.65 -5.09
C MET A 21 14.81 -0.11 -6.37
N ALA A 22 14.97 -0.80 -7.50
CA ALA A 22 14.34 -0.45 -8.77
C ALA A 22 12.81 -0.49 -8.64
N GLN A 23 12.22 -1.60 -8.19
CA GLN A 23 10.78 -1.76 -7.96
C GLN A 23 10.21 -0.72 -6.98
N THR A 24 10.99 -0.32 -5.97
CA THR A 24 10.55 0.74 -5.04
C THR A 24 10.49 2.10 -5.73
N ARG A 25 11.43 2.41 -6.63
CA ARG A 25 11.45 3.66 -7.41
C ARG A 25 10.28 3.69 -8.40
N GLU A 26 9.99 2.58 -9.04
CA GLU A 26 8.88 2.37 -9.94
C GLU A 26 7.54 2.68 -9.26
N LEU A 27 7.20 2.02 -8.17
CA LEU A 27 5.99 2.31 -7.39
C LEU A 27 5.86 3.77 -6.92
N ASN A 28 6.99 4.45 -6.70
CA ASN A 28 6.96 5.88 -6.34
C ASN A 28 6.69 6.76 -7.57
N ARG A 29 7.20 6.39 -8.74
CA ARG A 29 6.93 7.04 -10.02
C ARG A 29 5.46 6.94 -10.36
N ASP A 30 4.90 5.73 -10.38
CA ASP A 30 3.49 5.48 -10.68
C ASP A 30 2.54 6.30 -9.80
N ARG A 31 2.88 6.46 -8.51
CA ARG A 31 2.11 7.34 -7.62
C ARG A 31 2.21 8.81 -8.00
N GLN A 32 3.31 9.23 -8.59
CA GLN A 32 3.46 10.59 -9.11
C GLN A 32 2.64 10.76 -10.38
N ASP A 33 2.67 9.76 -11.27
CA ASP A 33 1.93 9.74 -12.53
C ASP A 33 0.42 9.77 -12.25
N ILE A 34 -0.11 8.92 -11.39
CA ILE A 34 -1.52 8.99 -10.96
C ILE A 34 -1.91 10.39 -10.45
N ARG A 35 -1.02 11.07 -9.71
CA ARG A 35 -1.30 12.41 -9.22
C ARG A 35 -1.26 13.45 -10.32
N GLN A 36 -0.40 13.28 -11.30
CA GLN A 36 -0.32 14.14 -12.48
C GLN A 36 -1.59 13.99 -13.31
N GLU A 37 -1.92 12.78 -13.75
CA GLU A 37 -3.12 12.48 -14.53
C GLU A 37 -4.40 12.97 -13.83
N GLN A 38 -4.47 12.84 -12.51
CA GLN A 38 -5.60 13.36 -11.76
C GLN A 38 -5.68 14.90 -11.79
N ARG A 39 -4.53 15.61 -11.83
CA ARG A 39 -4.53 17.08 -11.99
C ARG A 39 -4.96 17.49 -13.39
N GLU A 40 -4.54 16.74 -14.41
CA GLU A 40 -4.89 16.98 -15.81
C GLU A 40 -6.37 16.73 -16.03
N LEU A 41 -6.91 15.64 -15.51
CA LEU A 41 -8.36 15.41 -15.50
C LEU A 41 -9.13 16.54 -14.80
N ASN A 42 -8.66 17.02 -13.66
CA ASN A 42 -9.32 18.15 -12.99
C ASN A 42 -9.25 19.44 -13.79
N ARG A 43 -8.18 19.64 -14.58
CA ARG A 43 -8.05 20.77 -15.51
C ARG A 43 -9.01 20.62 -16.70
N ALA A 44 -9.06 19.44 -17.31
CA ALA A 44 -9.97 19.13 -18.41
C ALA A 44 -11.44 19.31 -18.00
N GLN A 45 -11.80 18.91 -16.78
CA GLN A 45 -13.15 19.11 -16.23
C GLN A 45 -13.54 20.59 -16.05
N ARG A 46 -12.58 21.49 -15.89
CA ARG A 46 -12.83 22.92 -15.68
C ARG A 46 -12.79 23.72 -16.98
N TYR A 47 -11.94 23.32 -17.93
CA TYR A 47 -11.59 24.14 -19.08
C TYR A 47 -11.63 23.39 -20.42
N GLY A 48 -11.67 22.06 -20.39
CA GLY A 48 -11.66 21.20 -21.57
C GLY A 48 -13.06 20.85 -22.07
N ASP A 49 -13.09 20.19 -23.19
CA ASP A 49 -14.33 19.67 -23.78
C ASP A 49 -14.65 18.23 -23.31
N ARG A 50 -15.74 17.64 -23.84
CA ARG A 50 -16.14 16.27 -23.50
C ARG A 50 -15.15 15.20 -23.99
N ARG A 51 -14.36 15.51 -25.00
CA ARG A 51 -13.35 14.59 -25.54
C ARG A 51 -12.15 14.57 -24.61
N ASP A 52 -11.64 15.75 -24.24
CA ASP A 52 -10.54 15.91 -23.30
C ASP A 52 -10.84 15.19 -21.99
N VAL A 53 -12.02 15.41 -21.40
CA VAL A 53 -12.43 14.73 -20.17
C VAL A 53 -12.49 13.21 -20.33
N ARG A 54 -12.84 12.68 -21.50
CA ARG A 54 -12.85 11.23 -21.72
C ARG A 54 -11.44 10.66 -21.85
N GLU A 55 -10.54 11.40 -22.49
CA GLU A 55 -9.14 11.04 -22.68
C GLU A 55 -8.45 10.99 -21.31
N GLU A 56 -8.46 12.06 -20.57
CA GLU A 56 -7.87 12.15 -19.23
C GLU A 56 -8.43 11.12 -18.25
N ARG A 57 -9.71 10.75 -18.37
CA ARG A 57 -10.27 9.63 -17.59
C ARG A 57 -9.70 8.28 -17.96
N ARG A 58 -9.26 8.08 -19.19
CA ARG A 58 -8.56 6.86 -19.60
C ARG A 58 -7.17 6.85 -18.98
N ASP A 59 -6.44 7.95 -19.09
CA ASP A 59 -5.07 8.08 -18.62
C ASP A 59 -4.99 7.85 -17.09
N VAL A 60 -5.91 8.44 -16.33
CA VAL A 60 -6.05 8.11 -14.89
C VAL A 60 -6.34 6.63 -14.64
N ARG A 61 -7.13 5.96 -15.48
CA ARG A 61 -7.41 4.53 -15.29
C ARG A 61 -6.19 3.68 -15.59
N ASP A 62 -5.48 4.02 -16.67
CA ASP A 62 -4.33 3.27 -17.15
C ASP A 62 -3.16 3.41 -16.16
N ALA A 63 -2.84 4.61 -15.70
CA ALA A 63 -1.87 4.84 -14.62
C ALA A 63 -2.21 4.07 -13.32
N ARG A 64 -3.50 3.99 -12.97
CA ARG A 64 -3.94 3.20 -11.81
C ARG A 64 -3.85 1.70 -12.05
N GLN A 65 -3.98 1.25 -13.28
CA GLN A 65 -3.81 -0.16 -13.64
C GLN A 65 -2.35 -0.56 -13.54
N GLU A 66 -1.46 0.21 -14.13
CA GLU A 66 0.00 0.04 -14.07
C GLU A 66 0.45 -0.06 -12.61
N TYR A 67 0.15 0.93 -11.80
CA TYR A 67 0.44 0.89 -10.37
C TYR A 67 -0.05 -0.39 -9.68
N ARG A 68 -1.23 -0.92 -10.03
CA ARG A 68 -1.75 -2.17 -9.42
C ARG A 68 -0.95 -3.39 -9.87
N GLU A 69 -0.46 -3.40 -11.10
CA GLU A 69 0.35 -4.48 -11.65
C GLU A 69 1.73 -4.49 -11.00
N ASP A 70 2.42 -3.38 -10.97
CA ASP A 70 3.73 -3.20 -10.36
C ASP A 70 3.69 -3.45 -8.85
N TRP A 71 2.63 -3.01 -8.20
CA TRP A 71 2.42 -3.29 -6.78
C TRP A 71 2.20 -4.78 -6.51
N ARG A 72 1.56 -5.50 -7.41
CA ARG A 72 1.36 -6.95 -7.33
C ARG A 72 2.68 -7.68 -7.48
N ASP A 73 3.52 -7.26 -8.42
CA ASP A 73 4.82 -7.85 -8.68
C ASP A 73 5.81 -7.55 -7.54
N TYR A 74 5.78 -6.34 -7.02
CA TYR A 74 6.51 -5.98 -5.79
C TYR A 74 6.13 -6.90 -4.62
N ARG A 75 4.85 -7.16 -4.39
CA ARG A 75 4.42 -8.06 -3.31
C ARG A 75 4.85 -9.49 -3.53
N ARG A 76 4.86 -9.98 -4.76
CA ARG A 76 5.36 -11.33 -5.09
C ARG A 76 6.85 -11.47 -4.76
N SER A 77 7.66 -10.50 -5.16
CA SER A 77 9.10 -10.50 -4.87
C SER A 77 9.42 -10.35 -3.37
N HIS A 78 8.49 -9.81 -2.61
CA HIS A 78 8.59 -9.61 -1.15
C HIS A 78 7.58 -10.47 -0.36
N ALA A 79 7.30 -11.68 -0.83
CA ALA A 79 6.25 -12.54 -0.30
C ALA A 79 6.33 -12.77 1.22
N ALA A 80 7.53 -12.87 1.78
CA ALA A 80 7.73 -13.03 3.23
C ALA A 80 7.14 -11.89 4.06
N GLN A 81 7.20 -10.65 3.53
CA GLN A 81 6.65 -9.44 4.17
C GLN A 81 5.12 -9.43 4.20
N TYR A 82 4.49 -10.04 3.19
CA TYR A 82 3.04 -10.04 3.00
C TYR A 82 2.37 -11.36 3.41
N ARG A 83 3.09 -12.23 4.11
CA ARG A 83 2.50 -13.47 4.62
C ARG A 83 1.29 -13.18 5.50
N ARG A 84 0.24 -13.99 5.32
CA ARG A 84 -0.99 -13.94 6.13
C ARG A 84 -0.70 -14.03 7.63
N GLY A 85 0.23 -14.89 8.05
CA GLY A 85 0.56 -15.12 9.45
C GLY A 85 -0.66 -15.56 10.26
N HIS A 86 -0.51 -15.57 11.58
CA HIS A 86 -1.63 -15.80 12.49
C HIS A 86 -2.48 -14.53 12.60
N TRP A 87 -3.74 -14.62 12.16
CA TRP A 87 -4.74 -13.60 12.35
C TRP A 87 -5.89 -14.15 13.19
N ASN A 88 -6.22 -13.49 14.31
CA ASN A 88 -7.34 -13.86 15.16
C ASN A 88 -8.18 -12.60 15.48
N ALA A 89 -9.48 -12.70 15.23
CA ALA A 89 -10.45 -11.67 15.56
C ALA A 89 -11.76 -12.30 16.03
N PRO A 90 -12.49 -11.67 16.97
CA PRO A 90 -13.75 -12.18 17.52
C PRO A 90 -14.94 -12.00 16.57
N PHE A 91 -14.70 -11.64 15.33
CA PHE A 91 -15.71 -11.44 14.28
C PHE A 91 -15.34 -12.23 13.01
N ARG A 92 -16.34 -12.54 12.21
CA ARG A 92 -16.17 -13.20 10.91
C ARG A 92 -15.71 -12.19 9.84
N TYR A 93 -15.08 -12.70 8.78
CA TYR A 93 -14.75 -11.89 7.61
C TYR A 93 -16.03 -11.28 7.02
N GLN A 94 -15.94 -9.99 6.74
CA GLN A 94 -16.99 -9.23 6.06
C GLN A 94 -16.35 -8.44 4.90
N ARG A 95 -16.97 -8.50 3.74
CA ARG A 95 -16.46 -7.78 2.56
C ARG A 95 -16.91 -6.33 2.62
N PHE A 96 -16.06 -5.48 3.19
CA PHE A 96 -16.32 -4.04 3.21
C PHE A 96 -15.98 -3.36 1.89
N SER A 97 -16.64 -2.27 1.60
CA SER A 97 -16.38 -1.39 0.45
C SER A 97 -16.12 0.03 0.92
N VAL A 98 -15.54 0.86 0.05
CA VAL A 98 -15.38 2.29 0.31
C VAL A 98 -16.75 2.89 0.61
N GLY A 99 -16.83 3.71 1.67
CA GLY A 99 -18.07 4.28 2.18
C GLY A 99 -18.78 3.44 3.25
N SER A 100 -18.50 2.12 3.38
CA SER A 100 -19.07 1.29 4.45
C SER A 100 -18.73 1.88 5.81
N ARG A 101 -19.69 1.75 6.75
CA ARG A 101 -19.49 2.15 8.15
C ARG A 101 -19.25 0.90 9.00
N LEU A 102 -18.08 0.85 9.63
CA LEU A 102 -17.68 -0.22 10.53
C LEU A 102 -18.11 0.09 11.97
N THR A 103 -18.42 -0.96 12.72
CA THR A 103 -18.52 -0.84 14.18
C THR A 103 -17.12 -0.78 14.79
N PRO A 104 -16.93 -0.18 15.97
CA PRO A 104 -15.63 -0.03 16.63
C PRO A 104 -14.84 -1.33 16.81
N SER A 105 -15.53 -2.46 16.94
CA SER A 105 -14.90 -3.78 17.03
C SER A 105 -13.98 -4.11 15.85
N TYR A 106 -14.31 -3.66 14.64
CA TYR A 106 -13.51 -3.94 13.43
C TYR A 106 -12.26 -3.08 13.27
N TYR A 107 -12.21 -1.90 13.91
CA TYR A 107 -11.10 -0.96 13.82
C TYR A 107 -10.55 -0.54 15.18
N SER A 108 -10.61 -1.43 16.15
CA SER A 108 -9.94 -1.23 17.43
C SER A 108 -8.42 -1.16 17.24
N GLN A 109 -7.73 -0.52 18.16
CA GLN A 109 -6.28 -0.26 18.09
C GLN A 109 -5.44 -1.54 17.85
N ARG A 110 -5.89 -2.68 18.36
CA ARG A 110 -5.23 -4.00 18.18
C ARG A 110 -5.09 -4.43 16.71
N TYR A 111 -5.91 -3.87 15.81
CA TYR A 111 -5.90 -4.17 14.38
C TYR A 111 -5.17 -3.11 13.54
N TYR A 112 -4.65 -2.06 14.17
CA TYR A 112 -3.89 -1.03 13.46
C TYR A 112 -2.59 -1.59 12.90
N ILE A 113 -2.29 -1.22 11.67
CA ILE A 113 -0.98 -1.49 11.07
C ILE A 113 -0.01 -0.47 11.64
N ALA A 114 0.86 -0.91 12.54
CA ALA A 114 1.76 -0.04 13.29
C ALA A 114 2.75 0.71 12.39
N ASN A 115 3.25 0.05 11.34
CA ASN A 115 4.17 0.63 10.38
C ASN A 115 3.64 0.50 8.94
N PRO A 116 2.75 1.39 8.48
CA PRO A 116 2.24 1.36 7.11
C PRO A 116 3.34 1.50 6.05
N ALA A 117 4.38 2.28 6.32
CA ALA A 117 5.49 2.49 5.38
C ALA A 117 6.28 1.20 5.11
N TYR A 118 6.42 0.32 6.10
CA TYR A 118 7.03 -1.01 5.93
C TYR A 118 6.31 -1.80 4.83
N TYR A 119 4.98 -1.73 4.80
CA TYR A 119 4.13 -2.38 3.80
C TYR A 119 3.90 -1.54 2.54
N ARG A 120 4.64 -0.45 2.34
CA ARG A 120 4.44 0.48 1.21
C ARG A 120 3.03 1.07 1.12
N LEU A 121 2.29 1.08 2.21
CA LEU A 121 1.02 1.77 2.28
C LEU A 121 1.24 3.28 2.29
N PRO A 122 0.37 4.07 1.63
CA PRO A 122 0.43 5.52 1.72
C PRO A 122 0.32 6.01 3.17
N PRO A 123 0.89 7.17 3.51
CA PRO A 123 0.64 7.80 4.81
C PRO A 123 -0.86 7.96 5.06
N ALA A 124 -1.31 7.59 6.24
CA ALA A 124 -2.69 7.82 6.64
C ALA A 124 -2.91 9.31 6.90
N HIS A 125 -3.99 9.88 6.35
CA HIS A 125 -4.38 11.26 6.61
C HIS A 125 -4.85 11.44 8.06
N ALA A 126 -4.86 12.69 8.52
CA ALA A 126 -5.35 13.01 9.87
C ALA A 126 -6.75 12.40 10.11
N GLY A 127 -6.93 11.77 11.27
CA GLY A 127 -8.17 11.09 11.64
C GLY A 127 -8.43 9.74 10.94
N THR A 128 -7.48 9.25 10.12
CA THR A 128 -7.58 7.92 9.50
C THR A 128 -6.50 6.98 10.02
N ARG A 129 -6.75 5.67 9.95
CA ARG A 129 -5.78 4.61 10.29
C ARG A 129 -5.90 3.45 9.31
N TRP A 130 -4.75 2.85 8.99
CA TRP A 130 -4.69 1.58 8.30
C TRP A 130 -4.99 0.45 9.27
N VAL A 131 -5.95 -0.37 8.92
CA VAL A 131 -6.49 -1.45 9.77
C VAL A 131 -6.42 -2.75 9.00
N ARG A 132 -5.93 -3.80 9.61
CA ARG A 132 -5.99 -5.15 9.06
C ARG A 132 -7.38 -5.74 9.29
N HIS A 133 -7.95 -6.34 8.25
CA HIS A 133 -9.18 -7.10 8.29
C HIS A 133 -9.00 -8.42 7.54
N TYR A 134 -8.59 -9.46 8.25
CA TYR A 134 -8.17 -10.74 7.66
C TYR A 134 -7.03 -10.54 6.65
N ASP A 135 -7.29 -10.83 5.38
CA ASP A 135 -6.32 -10.66 4.30
C ASP A 135 -6.41 -9.28 3.63
N ASP A 136 -7.41 -8.49 3.98
CA ASP A 136 -7.60 -7.13 3.47
C ASP A 136 -6.98 -6.08 4.39
N VAL A 137 -6.69 -4.92 3.80
CA VAL A 137 -6.28 -3.73 4.54
C VAL A 137 -7.25 -2.60 4.21
N LEU A 138 -7.75 -1.95 5.26
CA LEU A 138 -8.73 -0.88 5.18
C LEU A 138 -8.11 0.42 5.70
N LEU A 139 -8.28 1.53 4.99
CA LEU A 139 -8.09 2.87 5.56
C LEU A 139 -9.42 3.32 6.15
N VAL A 140 -9.47 3.52 7.46
CA VAL A 140 -10.70 3.84 8.20
C VAL A 140 -10.58 5.20 8.85
N ASN A 141 -11.60 6.04 8.70
CA ASN A 141 -11.76 7.23 9.51
C ASN A 141 -12.20 6.79 10.92
N VAL A 142 -11.32 6.93 11.89
CA VAL A 142 -11.53 6.39 13.24
C VAL A 142 -12.61 7.11 14.03
N ARG A 143 -12.97 8.34 13.65
CA ARG A 143 -14.05 9.10 14.30
C ARG A 143 -15.42 8.66 13.84
N THR A 144 -15.57 8.32 12.56
CA THR A 144 -16.88 8.01 11.95
C THR A 144 -17.07 6.52 11.69
N GLY A 145 -16.01 5.71 11.76
CA GLY A 145 -15.98 4.31 11.35
C GLY A 145 -16.09 4.10 9.84
N ARG A 146 -16.01 5.16 9.02
CA ARG A 146 -16.20 5.06 7.57
C ARG A 146 -14.93 4.56 6.88
N VAL A 147 -15.07 3.59 6.01
CA VAL A 147 -14.00 3.08 5.13
C VAL A 147 -13.71 4.09 4.04
N VAL A 148 -12.46 4.53 3.95
CA VAL A 148 -11.96 5.50 2.96
C VAL A 148 -11.31 4.79 1.78
N GLN A 149 -10.60 3.68 2.05
CA GLN A 149 -9.94 2.87 1.03
C GLN A 149 -9.93 1.41 1.44
N VAL A 150 -9.90 0.51 0.44
CA VAL A 150 -9.79 -0.94 0.62
C VAL A 150 -8.71 -1.47 -0.31
N ILE A 151 -7.80 -2.27 0.24
CA ILE A 151 -6.83 -3.05 -0.52
C ILE A 151 -7.11 -4.51 -0.21
N ARG A 152 -7.68 -5.24 -1.19
CA ARG A 152 -8.08 -6.63 -1.03
C ARG A 152 -6.93 -7.59 -1.26
N GLY A 153 -6.97 -8.74 -0.56
CA GLY A 153 -5.94 -9.76 -0.69
C GLY A 153 -4.55 -9.20 -0.47
N PHE A 154 -4.41 -8.34 0.53
CA PHE A 154 -3.15 -7.71 0.87
C PHE A 154 -2.16 -8.70 1.47
N TYR A 155 -2.65 -9.57 2.33
CA TYR A 155 -1.90 -10.70 2.89
C TYR A 155 -2.30 -12.00 2.17
N TRP A 156 -1.36 -12.94 1.98
CA TRP A 156 -1.57 -14.26 1.39
C TRP A 156 -0.69 -15.36 2.03
#